data_70e524f312263eb2e89377e5a27c5303
#
_entry.id   70e524f312263eb2e89377e5a27c5303
#
_cell.length_a   1.000
_cell.length_b   1.000
_cell.length_c   1.000
_cell.angle_alpha   90.00
_cell.angle_beta   90.00
_cell.angle_gamma   90.00
#
_symmetry.space_group_name_H-M   'P 1'
#
loop_
_entity.id
_entity.type
_entity.pdbx_description
1 polymer ?
#
loop_
_entity_poly.entity_id
_entity_poly.type
_entity_poly.pdbx_seq_one_letter_code
_entity_poly.pdbx_strand_id
1 'polypeptide(L)'
;DAAFDGQNLAPVLRGESTASRAAPLFWRRPPDRKFAYGAGPLPDLSVREGDWKLLCEYNGSQPELYNLAADPGEATNVAGQHPDVVRRLTEALLAWNKTMPADHGPGLGAESKPKPANKKRNSHAASKS
;
A
#
# COMPACT_ATOMS: atom_id res chain seq x y z
N ASP A 1 -20.24 -13.62 -18.21
CA ASP A 1 -19.71 -12.27 -18.47
C ASP A 1 -19.03 -11.77 -17.22
N ALA A 2 -17.71 -11.53 -17.28
CA ALA A 2 -16.99 -10.92 -16.18
C ALA A 2 -17.35 -9.43 -16.13
N ALA A 3 -17.86 -8.95 -14.99
CA ALA A 3 -18.05 -7.54 -14.75
C ALA A 3 -16.69 -6.94 -14.43
N PHE A 4 -16.19 -6.05 -15.29
CA PHE A 4 -14.98 -5.30 -15.04
C PHE A 4 -15.29 -4.07 -14.18
N ASP A 5 -14.47 -3.79 -13.17
CA ASP A 5 -14.54 -2.58 -12.34
C ASP A 5 -13.76 -1.40 -12.95
N GLY A 6 -13.10 -1.64 -14.07
CA GLY A 6 -12.36 -0.63 -14.83
C GLY A 6 -13.26 0.37 -15.52
N GLN A 7 -12.81 1.63 -15.62
CA GLN A 7 -13.47 2.67 -16.40
C GLN A 7 -12.87 2.74 -17.81
N ASN A 8 -13.72 2.92 -18.84
CA ASN A 8 -13.22 3.20 -20.19
C ASN A 8 -12.66 4.63 -20.28
N LEU A 9 -11.35 4.75 -20.37
CA LEU A 9 -10.64 6.02 -20.52
C LEU A 9 -10.31 6.39 -21.98
N ALA A 10 -10.74 5.60 -22.96
CA ALA A 10 -10.45 5.87 -24.36
C ALA A 10 -10.91 7.28 -24.84
N PRO A 11 -12.06 7.82 -24.43
CA PRO A 11 -12.44 9.20 -24.78
C PRO A 11 -11.48 10.23 -24.21
N VAL A 12 -10.97 10.03 -22.98
CA VAL A 12 -10.00 10.95 -22.37
C VAL A 12 -8.66 10.90 -23.12
N LEU A 13 -8.18 9.71 -23.46
CA LEU A 13 -6.94 9.52 -24.22
C LEU A 13 -6.99 10.12 -25.62
N ARG A 14 -8.18 10.20 -26.23
CA ARG A 14 -8.38 10.85 -27.53
C ARG A 14 -8.66 12.35 -27.45
N GLY A 15 -8.69 12.92 -26.23
CA GLY A 15 -9.02 14.32 -26.04
C GLY A 15 -10.50 14.68 -26.25
N GLU A 16 -11.39 13.69 -26.34
CA GLU A 16 -12.84 13.84 -26.51
C GLU A 16 -13.55 14.16 -25.19
N SER A 17 -12.88 13.96 -24.05
CA SER A 17 -13.41 14.19 -22.71
C SER A 17 -12.28 14.56 -21.75
N THR A 18 -12.60 15.41 -20.77
CA THR A 18 -11.72 15.73 -19.63
C THR A 18 -12.22 15.06 -18.34
N ALA A 19 -13.21 14.18 -18.44
CA ALA A 19 -13.83 13.54 -17.28
C ALA A 19 -12.82 12.68 -16.52
N SER A 20 -12.60 13.02 -15.25
CA SER A 20 -11.84 12.19 -14.33
C SER A 20 -12.67 10.98 -13.87
N ARG A 21 -12.02 10.00 -13.26
CA ARG A 21 -12.70 8.86 -12.65
C ARG A 21 -13.62 9.35 -11.51
N ALA A 22 -14.90 8.99 -11.58
CA ALA A 22 -15.88 9.36 -10.57
C ALA A 22 -15.80 8.45 -9.33
N ALA A 23 -15.47 7.16 -9.53
CA ALA A 23 -15.40 6.19 -8.44
C ALA A 23 -14.05 6.27 -7.70
N PRO A 24 -14.04 6.08 -6.38
CA PRO A 24 -12.80 6.01 -5.60
C PRO A 24 -11.88 4.89 -6.08
N LEU A 25 -10.58 5.10 -5.95
CA LEU A 25 -9.54 4.09 -6.13
C LEU A 25 -8.98 3.71 -4.77
N PHE A 26 -8.87 2.41 -4.52
CA PHE A 26 -8.37 1.88 -3.26
C PHE A 26 -7.12 1.05 -3.49
N TRP A 27 -6.21 1.11 -2.53
CA TRP A 27 -4.99 0.30 -2.53
C TRP A 27 -4.73 -0.26 -1.13
N ARG A 28 -4.18 -1.47 -1.12
CA ARG A 28 -3.65 -2.13 0.06
C ARG A 28 -2.22 -2.58 -0.22
N ARG A 29 -1.30 -2.19 0.65
CA ARG A 29 0.08 -2.65 0.59
C ARG A 29 0.16 -4.07 1.17
N PRO A 30 0.84 -5.02 0.50
CA PRO A 30 1.12 -6.32 1.09
C PRO A 30 1.96 -6.20 2.38
N PRO A 31 1.66 -6.97 3.44
CA PRO A 31 2.33 -6.87 4.74
C PRO A 31 3.77 -7.39 4.74
N ASP A 32 4.20 -8.06 3.67
CA ASP A 32 5.52 -8.67 3.53
C ASP A 32 6.64 -7.67 3.17
N ARG A 33 6.29 -6.44 2.81
CA ARG A 33 7.24 -5.40 2.44
C ARG A 33 7.64 -4.54 3.64
N LYS A 34 8.35 -5.13 4.58
CA LYS A 34 9.04 -4.38 5.61
C LYS A 34 10.20 -3.60 4.99
N PHE A 35 10.15 -2.26 5.02
CA PHE A 35 11.31 -1.38 4.77
C PHE A 35 11.99 -1.48 3.39
N ALA A 36 11.24 -1.62 2.31
CA ALA A 36 11.84 -1.75 0.98
C ALA A 36 12.66 -0.51 0.52
N TYR A 37 12.53 0.65 1.16
CA TYR A 37 13.14 1.90 0.70
C TYR A 37 13.75 2.78 1.79
N GLY A 38 14.12 2.22 2.95
CA GLY A 38 14.86 2.97 3.99
C GLY A 38 14.10 4.09 4.70
N ALA A 39 12.90 4.40 4.29
CA ALA A 39 11.98 5.27 5.02
C ALA A 39 11.21 4.42 6.04
N GLY A 40 10.86 4.97 7.20
CA GLY A 40 10.12 4.29 8.27
C GLY A 40 8.84 3.55 7.82
N PRO A 41 7.98 3.13 8.73
CA PRO A 41 6.76 2.40 8.37
C PRO A 41 5.93 3.24 7.40
N LEU A 42 5.61 2.66 6.24
CA LEU A 42 4.73 3.27 5.25
C LEU A 42 3.29 2.89 5.56
N PRO A 43 2.31 3.77 5.30
CA PRO A 43 0.89 3.47 5.47
C PRO A 43 0.48 2.20 4.72
N ASP A 44 -0.44 1.43 5.30
CA ASP A 44 -0.89 0.14 4.77
C ASP A 44 -1.98 0.26 3.72
N LEU A 45 -2.86 1.25 3.88
CA LEU A 45 -4.04 1.47 3.07
C LEU A 45 -4.02 2.86 2.43
N SER A 46 -4.59 2.98 1.25
CA SER A 46 -4.77 4.27 0.58
C SER A 46 -6.08 4.31 -0.22
N VAL A 47 -6.69 5.49 -0.28
CA VAL A 47 -7.83 5.80 -1.15
C VAL A 47 -7.61 7.14 -1.85
N ARG A 48 -7.96 7.20 -3.13
CA ARG A 48 -8.07 8.45 -3.89
C ARG A 48 -9.51 8.64 -4.36
N GLU A 49 -10.07 9.80 -4.08
CA GLU A 49 -11.39 10.23 -4.56
C GLU A 49 -11.30 11.68 -5.03
N GLY A 50 -11.47 11.91 -6.31
CA GLY A 50 -11.25 13.22 -6.92
C GLY A 50 -9.83 13.73 -6.66
N ASP A 51 -9.75 14.91 -6.06
CA ASP A 51 -8.48 15.57 -5.71
C ASP A 51 -7.92 15.12 -4.34
N TRP A 52 -8.68 14.40 -3.56
CA TRP A 52 -8.27 13.92 -2.25
C TRP A 52 -7.58 12.57 -2.31
N LYS A 53 -6.45 12.43 -1.62
CA LYS A 53 -5.79 11.15 -1.34
C LYS A 53 -5.59 11.02 0.15
N LEU A 54 -6.09 9.92 0.72
CA LEU A 54 -5.90 9.57 2.12
C LEU A 54 -5.09 8.28 2.21
N LEU A 55 -4.16 8.27 3.17
CA LEU A 55 -3.41 7.10 3.58
C LEU A 55 -3.63 6.85 5.07
N CYS A 56 -3.63 5.59 5.50
CA CYS A 56 -3.69 5.23 6.93
C CYS A 56 -3.22 3.80 7.17
N GLU A 57 -3.06 3.44 8.44
CA GLU A 57 -2.79 2.07 8.86
C GLU A 57 -4.03 1.17 8.70
N TYR A 58 -3.86 -0.17 8.80
CA TYR A 58 -4.96 -1.15 8.69
C TYR A 58 -6.14 -0.90 9.65
N ASN A 59 -5.90 -0.27 10.77
CA ASN A 59 -6.93 0.08 11.75
C ASN A 59 -7.51 1.50 11.58
N GLY A 60 -7.08 2.22 10.54
CA GLY A 60 -7.48 3.60 10.27
C GLY A 60 -6.73 4.66 11.07
N SER A 61 -5.74 4.27 11.88
CA SER A 61 -4.91 5.22 12.62
C SER A 61 -3.89 5.93 11.73
N GLN A 62 -3.28 6.99 12.23
CA GLN A 62 -2.27 7.80 11.56
C GLN A 62 -2.70 8.29 10.18
N PRO A 63 -3.86 8.94 10.03
CA PRO A 63 -4.32 9.39 8.72
C PRO A 63 -3.43 10.51 8.18
N GLU A 64 -3.06 10.37 6.92
CA GLU A 64 -2.43 11.41 6.12
C GLU A 64 -3.38 11.78 4.97
N LEU A 65 -3.70 13.06 4.83
CA LEU A 65 -4.59 13.57 3.79
C LEU A 65 -3.85 14.59 2.91
N TYR A 66 -3.98 14.41 1.61
CA TYR A 66 -3.37 15.29 0.61
C TYR A 66 -4.39 15.77 -0.41
N ASN A 67 -4.29 17.05 -0.82
CA ASN A 67 -5.06 17.62 -1.92
C ASN A 67 -4.18 17.62 -3.18
N LEU A 68 -4.36 16.64 -4.06
CA LEU A 68 -3.50 16.45 -5.23
C LEU A 68 -3.64 17.55 -6.30
N ALA A 69 -4.73 18.35 -6.27
CA ALA A 69 -4.86 19.48 -7.18
C ALA A 69 -3.95 20.65 -6.76
N ALA A 70 -3.80 20.87 -5.44
CA ALA A 70 -2.97 21.93 -4.89
C ALA A 70 -1.53 21.47 -4.61
N ASP A 71 -1.36 20.19 -4.24
CA ASP A 71 -0.10 19.59 -3.83
C ASP A 71 0.06 18.21 -4.49
N PRO A 72 0.41 18.13 -5.77
CA PRO A 72 0.62 16.87 -6.48
C PRO A 72 1.84 16.09 -5.97
N GLY A 73 2.72 16.74 -5.22
CA GLY A 73 3.91 16.12 -4.61
C GLY A 73 3.65 15.51 -3.23
N GLU A 74 2.43 15.63 -2.67
CA GLU A 74 2.08 15.08 -1.36
C GLU A 74 3.03 15.54 -0.24
N ALA A 75 3.45 16.82 -0.29
CA ALA A 75 4.43 17.37 0.63
C ALA A 75 3.80 17.82 1.96
N THR A 76 2.50 18.15 1.95
CA THR A 76 1.82 18.76 3.10
C THR A 76 0.60 17.95 3.52
N ASN A 77 0.71 17.27 4.69
CA ASN A 77 -0.43 16.58 5.29
C ASN A 77 -1.44 17.60 5.86
N VAL A 78 -2.65 17.61 5.29
CA VAL A 78 -3.75 18.52 5.68
C VAL A 78 -4.86 17.81 6.49
N ALA A 79 -4.60 16.61 7.01
CA ALA A 79 -5.60 15.82 7.74
C ALA A 79 -6.22 16.59 8.93
N GLY A 80 -5.42 17.37 9.65
CA GLY A 80 -5.90 18.18 10.77
C GLY A 80 -6.82 19.33 10.35
N GLN A 81 -6.78 19.76 9.08
CA GLN A 81 -7.58 20.86 8.55
C GLN A 81 -8.94 20.39 7.98
N HIS A 82 -9.04 19.08 7.63
CA HIS A 82 -10.20 18.49 6.96
C HIS A 82 -10.68 17.20 7.66
N PRO A 83 -11.06 17.25 8.94
CA PRO A 83 -11.41 16.04 9.72
C PRO A 83 -12.66 15.33 9.21
N ASP A 84 -13.57 16.02 8.56
CA ASP A 84 -14.77 15.45 7.91
C ASP A 84 -14.38 14.60 6.69
N VAL A 85 -13.46 15.08 5.85
CA VAL A 85 -12.93 14.34 4.70
C VAL A 85 -12.17 13.11 5.18
N VAL A 86 -11.29 13.26 6.18
CA VAL A 86 -10.53 12.16 6.80
C VAL A 86 -11.48 11.07 7.26
N ARG A 87 -12.51 11.41 8.07
CA ARG A 87 -13.48 10.45 8.57
C ARG A 87 -14.17 9.68 7.44
N ARG A 88 -14.73 10.41 6.48
CA ARG A 88 -15.47 9.82 5.36
C ARG A 88 -14.61 8.88 4.51
N LEU A 89 -13.39 9.30 4.16
CA LEU A 89 -12.48 8.50 3.35
C LEU A 89 -11.93 7.29 4.13
N THR A 90 -11.65 7.44 5.42
CA THR A 90 -11.23 6.34 6.28
C THR A 90 -12.34 5.29 6.40
N GLU A 91 -13.58 5.70 6.63
CA GLU A 91 -14.72 4.78 6.69
C GLU A 91 -14.89 3.99 5.38
N ALA A 92 -14.82 4.68 4.24
CA ALA A 92 -14.91 4.04 2.93
C ALA A 92 -13.76 3.05 2.68
N LEU A 93 -12.53 3.44 3.05
CA LEU A 93 -11.32 2.64 2.88
C LEU A 93 -11.37 1.37 3.75
N LEU A 94 -11.77 1.49 5.01
CA LEU A 94 -11.91 0.35 5.92
C LEU A 94 -13.07 -0.58 5.49
N ALA A 95 -14.18 -0.03 4.99
CA ALA A 95 -15.28 -0.83 4.44
C ALA A 95 -14.82 -1.64 3.23
N TRP A 96 -14.10 -1.01 2.29
CA TRP A 96 -13.52 -1.70 1.14
C TRP A 96 -12.52 -2.78 1.58
N ASN A 97 -11.61 -2.49 2.51
CA ASN A 97 -10.61 -3.45 2.98
C ASN A 97 -11.24 -4.70 3.61
N LYS A 98 -12.40 -4.59 4.25
CA LYS A 98 -13.15 -5.73 4.78
C LYS A 98 -13.70 -6.67 3.70
N THR A 99 -13.89 -6.18 2.47
CA THR A 99 -14.34 -7.02 1.33
C THR A 99 -13.19 -7.78 0.67
N MET A 100 -11.95 -7.40 0.97
CA MET A 100 -10.78 -8.04 0.40
C MET A 100 -10.51 -9.39 1.08
N PRO A 101 -9.99 -10.39 0.34
CA PRO A 101 -9.52 -11.63 0.93
C PRO A 101 -8.53 -11.36 2.07
N ALA A 102 -8.55 -12.24 3.09
CA ALA A 102 -7.53 -12.20 4.12
C ALA A 102 -6.15 -12.25 3.46
N ASP A 103 -5.25 -11.39 3.92
CA ASP A 103 -3.89 -11.39 3.40
C ASP A 103 -3.15 -12.60 3.96
N HIS A 104 -2.85 -13.55 3.08
CA HIS A 104 -2.07 -14.75 3.40
C HIS A 104 -0.59 -14.56 3.06
N GLY A 105 -0.11 -13.32 3.01
CA GLY A 105 1.32 -13.05 2.93
C GLY A 105 2.08 -13.84 3.99
N PRO A 106 3.40 -14.05 3.86
CA PRO A 106 4.19 -14.79 4.82
C PRO A 106 3.92 -14.21 6.20
N GLY A 107 3.32 -15.01 7.06
CA GLY A 107 2.82 -14.57 8.35
C GLY A 107 3.89 -13.77 9.08
N LEU A 108 3.53 -12.59 9.57
CA LEU A 108 4.38 -11.72 10.38
C LEU A 108 4.85 -12.37 11.69
N GLY A 109 4.90 -13.70 11.75
CA GLY A 109 5.29 -14.52 12.87
C GLY A 109 6.06 -15.78 12.49
N ALA A 110 6.27 -16.05 11.20
CA ALA A 110 7.24 -17.08 10.84
C ALA A 110 8.63 -16.53 11.08
N GLU A 111 9.12 -16.68 12.31
CA GLU A 111 10.55 -16.62 12.60
C GLU A 111 11.25 -17.43 11.51
N SER A 112 12.06 -16.75 10.69
CA SER A 112 12.95 -17.43 9.77
C SER A 112 13.79 -18.36 10.62
N LYS A 113 13.50 -19.68 10.57
CA LYS A 113 14.37 -20.66 11.21
C LYS A 113 15.80 -20.36 10.78
N PRO A 114 16.74 -20.18 11.70
CA PRO A 114 18.11 -19.86 11.34
C PRO A 114 18.59 -20.94 10.37
N LYS A 115 19.10 -20.54 9.21
CA LYS A 115 19.75 -21.44 8.26
C LYS A 115 20.77 -22.25 9.03
N PRO A 116 20.77 -23.60 8.92
CA PRO A 116 21.77 -24.39 9.60
C PRO A 116 23.16 -23.92 9.13
N ALA A 117 24.00 -23.59 10.08
CA ALA A 117 25.38 -23.17 9.85
C ALA A 117 26.07 -24.26 9.00
N ASN A 118 26.56 -23.86 7.83
CA ASN A 118 27.30 -24.73 6.95
C ASN A 118 28.59 -25.15 7.67
N LYS A 119 28.62 -26.36 8.25
CA LYS A 119 29.80 -26.97 8.81
C LYS A 119 30.82 -27.13 7.70
N LYS A 120 31.78 -26.22 7.61
CA LYS A 120 32.98 -26.39 6.80
C LYS A 120 33.64 -27.70 7.23
N ARG A 121 33.61 -28.70 6.33
CA ARG A 121 34.40 -29.92 6.47
C ARG A 121 35.88 -29.51 6.32
N ASN A 122 36.58 -29.38 7.43
CA ASN A 122 38.02 -29.35 7.43
C ASN A 122 38.49 -30.76 7.02
N SER A 123 38.84 -30.93 5.76
CA SER A 123 39.62 -32.07 5.31
C SER A 123 41.09 -31.81 5.72
N HIS A 124 41.49 -32.45 6.79
CA HIS A 124 42.92 -32.63 7.11
C HIS A 124 43.52 -33.53 6.04
N ALA A 125 44.30 -32.96 5.16
CA ALA A 125 45.25 -33.73 4.40
C ALA A 125 46.50 -33.98 5.27
N ALA A 126 46.61 -35.17 5.76
CA ALA A 126 47.83 -35.67 6.40
C ALA A 126 48.88 -35.84 5.28
N SER A 127 49.96 -35.10 5.36
CA SER A 127 51.20 -35.34 4.61
C SER A 127 52.02 -36.33 5.41
N LYS A 128 52.36 -37.44 4.75
CA LYS A 128 53.39 -38.38 5.21
C LYS A 128 54.71 -38.06 4.52
N SER A 129 55.78 -38.18 5.30
CA SER A 129 57.18 -38.40 5.01
C SER A 129 57.97 -37.20 4.57
#